data_96b4e7ac7000a5e402f4edc5f220cca1
#
_entry.id   96b4e7ac7000a5e402f4edc5f220cca1
#
_cell.length_a   1.000
_cell.length_b   1.000
_cell.length_c   1.000
_cell.angle_alpha   90.00
_cell.angle_beta   90.00
_cell.angle_gamma   90.00
#
_symmetry.space_group_name_H-M   'P 1'
#
loop_
_entity.id
_entity.type
_entity.pdbx_description
1 polymer ?
#
loop_
_entity_poly.entity_id
_entity_poly.type
_entity_poly.pdbx_seq_one_letter_code
_entity_poly.pdbx_strand_id
1 'polypeptide(L)'
;MPVFTAVAAFAADEPTRLQDLFKREWENRLKEDPFLATSVGRHEYDDRLPSVTLADLQRETAETKAFLAELKAIDRAKLPAADQVNYDIFQRQLENGIAEFELGTYQMPFNADSGFHSGFSRVPEEMPLSTVKEYESYISRLRAWPRYVQEQIALMRMGLQRGMTVPRATLNGYEGTITAHVVDDPAKSVFWQPFEKFPSGVPEAERERLRREGRSAVTDGAIAGYRAFLDFYRQEYLPKARTTLAATALPQGRAFYQQQIRQFTSLDLSPEEIHQIGLSEVDRISKEMDAVMRQVGFKGDFAAFLKFLRTDPRFYARTPQELLERASFIAKKIDGKLPSEFGTLPRLPYTVQAVPADIAPKYTSGRYVEAPQGSLQSGIFWVNTYQLESRPFYNLTALALHEAVPGHHLQIARSRELEHLPDFRRFSYISAFGEGWGLYSEWLGIEMGMYDDPYSNFGRLTYEMWRACRLVVDTGVHAKGWTRQQAIDYLATRTALPLHEVETEVDRYISWPGQALAYKLGELKIKELRRRAEKELGSGFDVRAFHDTVIGSGSVPLNVLEENVVRWIGEQQHGAHGDRPAAR
;
A
#
# COMPACT_ATOMS: atom_id res chain seq x y z
N MET A 1 -53.46 42.89 -0.70
CA MET A 1 -52.62 42.10 -1.60
C MET A 1 -51.29 41.81 -0.87
N PRO A 2 -50.97 40.58 -0.50
CA PRO A 2 -49.66 40.28 0.06
C PRO A 2 -48.63 40.15 -1.08
N VAL A 3 -47.56 40.91 -0.95
CA VAL A 3 -46.38 40.82 -1.84
C VAL A 3 -45.61 39.57 -1.44
N PHE A 4 -45.67 38.54 -2.29
CA PHE A 4 -44.78 37.38 -2.19
C PHE A 4 -43.41 37.82 -2.70
N THR A 5 -42.45 38.08 -1.81
CA THR A 5 -41.03 38.15 -2.12
C THR A 5 -40.57 36.73 -2.40
N ALA A 6 -40.34 36.42 -3.67
CA ALA A 6 -39.63 35.20 -4.07
C ALA A 6 -38.21 35.32 -3.55
N VAL A 7 -37.86 34.51 -2.54
CA VAL A 7 -36.48 34.28 -2.16
C VAL A 7 -35.84 33.49 -3.30
N ALA A 8 -35.04 34.17 -4.12
CA ALA A 8 -34.18 33.50 -5.09
C ALA A 8 -33.23 32.60 -4.29
N ALA A 9 -33.41 31.30 -4.40
CA ALA A 9 -32.41 30.35 -3.95
C ALA A 9 -31.15 30.62 -4.79
N PHE A 10 -30.12 31.23 -4.20
CA PHE A 10 -28.83 31.34 -4.83
C PHE A 10 -28.33 29.92 -5.08
N ALA A 11 -28.07 29.56 -6.33
CA ALA A 11 -27.39 28.32 -6.66
C ALA A 11 -26.05 28.36 -5.93
N ALA A 12 -25.72 27.28 -5.21
CA ALA A 12 -24.43 27.16 -4.51
C ALA A 12 -23.29 27.39 -5.53
N ASP A 13 -22.23 28.09 -5.10
CA ASP A 13 -21.04 28.32 -5.94
C ASP A 13 -20.30 26.99 -6.19
N GLU A 14 -19.41 26.99 -7.18
CA GLU A 14 -18.72 25.75 -7.60
C GLU A 14 -17.88 25.12 -6.48
N PRO A 15 -17.14 25.86 -5.64
CA PRO A 15 -16.45 25.28 -4.49
C PRO A 15 -17.39 24.60 -3.50
N THR A 16 -18.50 25.23 -3.14
CA THR A 16 -19.51 24.66 -2.23
C THR A 16 -20.11 23.36 -2.79
N ARG A 17 -20.46 23.36 -4.10
CA ARG A 17 -20.96 22.16 -4.79
C ARG A 17 -19.95 21.01 -4.76
N LEU A 18 -18.67 21.32 -4.97
CA LEU A 18 -17.59 20.34 -4.94
C LEU A 18 -17.41 19.73 -3.54
N GLN A 19 -17.39 20.55 -2.49
CA GLN A 19 -17.26 20.08 -1.12
C GLN A 19 -18.45 19.22 -0.68
N ASP A 20 -19.67 19.58 -1.10
CA ASP A 20 -20.86 18.76 -0.85
C ASP A 20 -20.79 17.41 -1.58
N LEU A 21 -20.31 17.40 -2.83
CA LEU A 21 -20.12 16.17 -3.61
C LEU A 21 -19.13 15.23 -2.92
N PHE A 22 -17.98 15.74 -2.44
CA PHE A 22 -17.00 14.95 -1.70
C PHE A 22 -17.60 14.31 -0.44
N LYS A 23 -18.38 15.08 0.33
CA LYS A 23 -19.02 14.56 1.55
C LYS A 23 -20.01 13.46 1.24
N ARG A 24 -20.87 13.65 0.25
CA ARG A 24 -21.90 12.65 -0.12
C ARG A 24 -21.28 11.36 -0.63
N GLU A 25 -20.26 11.45 -1.46
CA GLU A 25 -19.55 10.26 -1.96
C GLU A 25 -18.81 9.56 -0.82
N TRP A 26 -18.14 10.30 0.06
CA TRP A 26 -17.44 9.72 1.21
C TRP A 26 -18.38 8.97 2.14
N GLU A 27 -19.52 9.57 2.52
CA GLU A 27 -20.53 8.90 3.35
C GLU A 27 -21.10 7.65 2.65
N ASN A 28 -21.32 7.72 1.33
CA ASN A 28 -21.74 6.55 0.56
C ASN A 28 -20.67 5.45 0.58
N ARG A 29 -19.42 5.79 0.36
CA ARG A 29 -18.28 4.86 0.38
C ARG A 29 -18.15 4.16 1.74
N LEU A 30 -18.25 4.90 2.85
CA LEU A 30 -18.17 4.33 4.20
C LEU A 30 -19.33 3.37 4.50
N LYS A 31 -20.51 3.67 3.99
CA LYS A 31 -21.69 2.81 4.13
C LYS A 31 -21.52 1.50 3.36
N GLU A 32 -20.98 1.55 2.14
CA GLU A 32 -20.79 0.38 1.28
C GLU A 32 -19.52 -0.43 1.68
N ASP A 33 -18.52 0.22 2.29
CA ASP A 33 -17.30 -0.44 2.80
C ASP A 33 -17.15 -0.27 4.32
N PRO A 34 -17.80 -1.13 5.13
CA PRO A 34 -17.66 -1.13 6.59
C PRO A 34 -16.24 -1.39 7.10
N PHE A 35 -15.35 -2.04 6.34
CA PHE A 35 -13.94 -2.20 6.72
C PHE A 35 -13.22 -0.86 6.65
N LEU A 36 -13.40 -0.12 5.56
CA LEU A 36 -12.87 1.24 5.44
C LEU A 36 -13.41 2.13 6.57
N ALA A 37 -14.73 2.08 6.84
CA ALA A 37 -15.33 2.87 7.91
C ALA A 37 -14.66 2.61 9.26
N THR A 38 -14.47 1.35 9.65
CA THR A 38 -13.74 0.97 10.88
C THR A 38 -12.30 1.54 10.89
N SER A 39 -11.57 1.40 9.78
CA SER A 39 -10.16 1.82 9.69
C SER A 39 -9.97 3.33 9.82
N VAL A 40 -10.96 4.13 9.39
CA VAL A 40 -10.94 5.59 9.50
C VAL A 40 -11.63 6.12 10.77
N GLY A 41 -11.99 5.23 11.71
CA GLY A 41 -12.57 5.57 13.01
C GLY A 41 -14.09 5.87 12.98
N ARG A 42 -14.79 5.41 11.93
CA ARG A 42 -16.25 5.53 11.79
C ARG A 42 -16.91 4.19 12.14
N HIS A 43 -17.40 4.09 13.37
CA HIS A 43 -17.82 2.83 14.00
C HIS A 43 -19.33 2.52 13.88
N GLU A 44 -20.09 3.34 13.19
CA GLU A 44 -21.52 3.14 12.97
C GLU A 44 -21.87 1.94 12.08
N TYR A 45 -20.88 1.39 11.37
CA TYR A 45 -21.02 0.24 10.49
C TYR A 45 -20.26 -1.01 10.97
N ASP A 46 -19.76 -1.01 12.20
CA ASP A 46 -18.96 -2.12 12.76
C ASP A 46 -19.76 -3.41 12.94
N ASP A 47 -21.09 -3.34 12.90
CA ASP A 47 -21.98 -4.49 13.04
C ASP A 47 -22.20 -5.31 11.77
N ARG A 48 -21.59 -4.91 10.63
CA ARG A 48 -21.86 -5.52 9.32
C ARG A 48 -20.61 -5.71 8.46
N LEU A 49 -20.76 -6.51 7.41
CA LEU A 49 -19.81 -6.67 6.31
C LEU A 49 -20.39 -6.14 5.00
N PRO A 50 -19.56 -5.77 4.02
CA PRO A 50 -20.02 -5.35 2.70
C PRO A 50 -20.95 -6.40 2.08
N SER A 51 -21.78 -5.99 1.13
CA SER A 51 -22.43 -6.89 0.19
C SER A 51 -21.72 -6.78 -1.16
N VAL A 52 -21.26 -7.92 -1.67
CA VAL A 52 -20.47 -7.98 -2.92
C VAL A 52 -21.17 -8.84 -3.97
N THR A 53 -22.52 -8.87 -3.94
CA THR A 53 -23.24 -9.51 -5.04
C THR A 53 -23.02 -8.74 -6.34
N LEU A 54 -23.15 -9.41 -7.48
CA LEU A 54 -23.04 -8.72 -8.77
C LEU A 54 -24.02 -7.55 -8.90
N ALA A 55 -25.24 -7.71 -8.33
CA ALA A 55 -26.25 -6.66 -8.33
C ALA A 55 -25.84 -5.43 -7.50
N ASP A 56 -25.21 -5.64 -6.34
CA ASP A 56 -24.70 -4.54 -5.52
C ASP A 56 -23.53 -3.83 -6.20
N LEU A 57 -22.57 -4.58 -6.75
CA LEU A 57 -21.45 -4.00 -7.50
C LEU A 57 -21.91 -3.20 -8.74
N GLN A 58 -22.97 -3.66 -9.42
CA GLN A 58 -23.60 -2.90 -10.51
C GLN A 58 -24.26 -1.61 -10.03
N ARG A 59 -24.98 -1.66 -8.90
CA ARG A 59 -25.59 -0.48 -8.27
C ARG A 59 -24.52 0.53 -7.88
N GLU A 60 -23.49 0.10 -7.15
CA GLU A 60 -22.36 0.94 -6.71
C GLU A 60 -21.63 1.59 -7.89
N THR A 61 -21.43 0.83 -8.97
CA THR A 61 -20.83 1.38 -10.21
C THR A 61 -21.73 2.43 -10.85
N ALA A 62 -23.05 2.22 -10.84
CA ALA A 62 -23.99 3.21 -11.37
C ALA A 62 -24.00 4.49 -10.51
N GLU A 63 -23.92 4.37 -9.19
CA GLU A 63 -23.77 5.50 -8.26
C GLU A 63 -22.45 6.24 -8.49
N THR A 64 -21.34 5.51 -8.65
CA THR A 64 -20.02 6.09 -8.99
C THR A 64 -20.07 6.86 -10.31
N LYS A 65 -20.74 6.33 -11.33
CA LYS A 65 -20.98 7.04 -12.62
C LYS A 65 -21.81 8.31 -12.43
N ALA A 66 -22.79 8.30 -11.53
CA ALA A 66 -23.58 9.48 -11.22
C ALA A 66 -22.72 10.55 -10.51
N PHE A 67 -21.91 10.18 -9.52
CA PHE A 67 -20.95 11.09 -8.89
C PHE A 67 -19.96 11.69 -9.89
N LEU A 68 -19.47 10.88 -10.83
CA LEU A 68 -18.56 11.36 -11.88
C LEU A 68 -19.26 12.35 -12.82
N ALA A 69 -20.54 12.12 -13.15
CA ALA A 69 -21.32 13.05 -13.98
C ALA A 69 -21.58 14.37 -13.26
N GLU A 70 -21.91 14.34 -11.95
CA GLU A 70 -22.04 15.55 -11.13
C GLU A 70 -20.72 16.32 -11.03
N LEU A 71 -19.61 15.62 -10.82
CA LEU A 71 -18.27 16.24 -10.80
C LEU A 71 -17.97 16.97 -12.12
N LYS A 72 -18.22 16.32 -13.25
CA LYS A 72 -17.99 16.90 -14.59
C LYS A 72 -18.91 18.09 -14.91
N ALA A 73 -20.00 18.26 -14.19
CA ALA A 73 -20.87 19.43 -14.27
C ALA A 73 -20.40 20.63 -13.43
N ILE A 74 -19.34 20.48 -12.63
CA ILE A 74 -18.67 21.55 -11.89
C ILE A 74 -17.63 22.20 -12.80
N ASP A 75 -17.66 23.51 -12.93
CA ASP A 75 -16.67 24.27 -13.71
C ASP A 75 -15.32 24.33 -12.98
N ARG A 76 -14.42 23.40 -13.32
CA ARG A 76 -13.09 23.31 -12.69
C ARG A 76 -12.31 24.64 -12.75
N ALA A 77 -12.48 25.44 -13.79
CA ALA A 77 -11.74 26.68 -13.93
C ALA A 77 -12.14 27.77 -12.92
N LYS A 78 -13.34 27.65 -12.32
CA LYS A 78 -13.82 28.55 -11.27
C LYS A 78 -13.43 28.11 -9.86
N LEU A 79 -12.80 26.94 -9.71
CA LEU A 79 -12.33 26.44 -8.43
C LEU A 79 -11.01 27.09 -8.01
N PRO A 80 -10.79 27.31 -6.71
CA PRO A 80 -9.47 27.62 -6.17
C PRO A 80 -8.44 26.53 -6.54
N ALA A 81 -7.16 26.89 -6.66
CA ALA A 81 -6.10 25.96 -7.09
C ALA A 81 -6.06 24.67 -6.24
N ALA A 82 -6.25 24.75 -4.93
CA ALA A 82 -6.29 23.58 -4.05
C ALA A 82 -7.49 22.66 -4.36
N ASP A 83 -8.64 23.24 -4.70
CA ASP A 83 -9.83 22.48 -5.06
C ASP A 83 -9.75 21.90 -6.49
N GLN A 84 -9.01 22.52 -7.40
CA GLN A 84 -8.71 21.93 -8.70
C GLN A 84 -7.90 20.63 -8.53
N VAL A 85 -6.92 20.59 -7.63
CA VAL A 85 -6.17 19.38 -7.27
C VAL A 85 -7.10 18.32 -6.69
N ASN A 86 -7.98 18.70 -5.78
CA ASN A 86 -8.97 17.76 -5.19
C ASN A 86 -9.92 17.21 -6.24
N TYR A 87 -10.39 18.06 -7.17
CA TYR A 87 -11.23 17.68 -8.30
C TYR A 87 -10.56 16.62 -9.19
N ASP A 88 -9.30 16.85 -9.59
CA ASP A 88 -8.57 15.96 -10.50
C ASP A 88 -8.29 14.60 -9.86
N ILE A 89 -7.95 14.56 -8.57
CA ILE A 89 -7.74 13.31 -7.85
C ILE A 89 -9.04 12.55 -7.67
N PHE A 90 -10.12 13.24 -7.33
CA PHE A 90 -11.43 12.63 -7.15
C PHE A 90 -11.96 12.05 -8.48
N GLN A 91 -11.85 12.82 -9.58
CA GLN A 91 -12.19 12.32 -10.92
C GLN A 91 -11.45 11.03 -11.24
N ARG A 92 -10.13 11.01 -11.00
CA ARG A 92 -9.32 9.82 -11.23
C ARG A 92 -9.77 8.63 -10.41
N GLN A 93 -10.09 8.82 -9.13
CA GLN A 93 -10.56 7.73 -8.27
C GLN A 93 -11.89 7.14 -8.77
N LEU A 94 -12.83 7.99 -9.16
CA LEU A 94 -14.11 7.56 -9.71
C LEU A 94 -13.93 6.82 -11.05
N GLU A 95 -13.12 7.35 -11.97
CA GLU A 95 -12.83 6.73 -13.26
C GLU A 95 -12.13 5.38 -13.10
N ASN A 96 -11.18 5.25 -12.16
CA ASN A 96 -10.53 3.99 -11.85
C ASN A 96 -11.51 2.95 -11.30
N GLY A 97 -12.37 3.30 -10.35
CA GLY A 97 -13.37 2.38 -9.81
C GLY A 97 -14.34 1.86 -10.86
N ILE A 98 -14.77 2.74 -11.77
CA ILE A 98 -15.62 2.34 -12.92
C ILE A 98 -14.87 1.36 -13.84
N ALA A 99 -13.61 1.66 -14.18
CA ALA A 99 -12.82 0.83 -15.07
C ALA A 99 -12.52 -0.55 -14.46
N GLU A 100 -12.24 -0.62 -13.16
CA GLU A 100 -12.05 -1.89 -12.45
C GLU A 100 -13.28 -2.79 -12.55
N PHE A 101 -14.48 -2.23 -12.32
CA PHE A 101 -15.71 -3.00 -12.47
C PHE A 101 -15.91 -3.45 -13.93
N GLU A 102 -15.75 -2.56 -14.91
CA GLU A 102 -15.95 -2.86 -16.32
C GLU A 102 -14.97 -3.93 -16.85
N LEU A 103 -13.74 -3.95 -16.32
CA LEU A 103 -12.72 -4.95 -16.62
C LEU A 103 -12.88 -6.25 -15.82
N GLY A 104 -13.78 -6.26 -14.82
CA GLY A 104 -14.12 -7.47 -14.06
C GLY A 104 -13.10 -7.87 -13.00
N THR A 105 -12.33 -6.93 -12.44
CA THR A 105 -11.33 -7.19 -11.39
C THR A 105 -11.93 -7.87 -10.16
N TYR A 106 -13.19 -7.56 -9.82
CA TYR A 106 -13.95 -8.16 -8.72
C TYR A 106 -14.05 -9.69 -8.77
N GLN A 107 -13.76 -10.31 -9.93
CA GLN A 107 -13.77 -11.77 -10.08
C GLN A 107 -12.48 -12.42 -9.54
N MET A 108 -11.47 -11.62 -9.21
CA MET A 108 -10.17 -12.05 -8.66
C MET A 108 -9.92 -11.37 -7.29
N PRO A 109 -10.70 -11.68 -6.23
CA PRO A 109 -10.66 -10.95 -4.95
C PRO A 109 -9.48 -11.32 -4.07
N PHE A 110 -8.46 -11.94 -4.62
CA PHE A 110 -7.19 -12.24 -3.96
C PHE A 110 -6.05 -12.35 -4.99
N ASN A 111 -4.82 -12.24 -4.50
CA ASN A 111 -3.57 -12.47 -5.22
C ASN A 111 -2.62 -13.32 -4.36
N ALA A 112 -1.37 -13.54 -4.74
CA ALA A 112 -0.42 -14.35 -3.97
C ALA A 112 -0.02 -13.74 -2.60
N ASP A 113 -0.22 -12.43 -2.42
CA ASP A 113 0.17 -11.67 -1.21
C ASP A 113 -1.00 -11.49 -0.25
N SER A 114 -2.20 -11.25 -0.76
CA SER A 114 -3.35 -10.82 0.04
C SER A 114 -4.68 -11.25 -0.58
N GLY A 115 -5.77 -11.07 0.18
CA GLY A 115 -7.12 -11.33 -0.30
C GLY A 115 -8.18 -10.96 0.73
N PHE A 116 -9.45 -11.03 0.35
CA PHE A 116 -10.58 -10.69 1.21
C PHE A 116 -10.55 -11.44 2.55
N HIS A 117 -10.05 -12.68 2.58
CA HIS A 117 -9.97 -13.54 3.76
C HIS A 117 -8.82 -13.13 4.71
N SER A 118 -7.68 -12.68 4.18
CA SER A 118 -6.56 -12.22 5.00
C SER A 118 -6.84 -10.86 5.66
N GLY A 119 -7.62 -10.00 5.04
CA GLY A 119 -8.13 -8.78 5.68
C GLY A 119 -9.06 -9.08 6.85
N PHE A 120 -9.98 -10.04 6.69
CA PHE A 120 -10.92 -10.40 7.75
C PHE A 120 -10.25 -10.95 9.01
N SER A 121 -9.14 -11.68 8.90
CA SER A 121 -8.41 -12.20 10.06
C SER A 121 -7.85 -11.12 10.99
N ARG A 122 -7.76 -9.87 10.54
CA ARG A 122 -7.29 -8.73 11.32
C ARG A 122 -8.39 -7.96 12.05
N VAL A 123 -9.65 -8.27 11.79
CA VAL A 123 -10.80 -7.60 12.42
C VAL A 123 -10.71 -7.54 13.96
N PRO A 124 -10.22 -8.58 14.68
CA PRO A 124 -10.04 -8.51 16.12
C PRO A 124 -9.08 -7.41 16.61
N GLU A 125 -8.12 -7.01 15.78
CA GLU A 125 -7.10 -6.00 16.08
C GLU A 125 -7.58 -4.58 15.69
N GLU A 126 -8.46 -4.49 14.69
CA GLU A 126 -8.89 -3.24 14.09
C GLU A 126 -10.14 -2.64 14.75
N MET A 127 -10.99 -3.49 15.36
CA MET A 127 -12.21 -3.02 16.03
C MET A 127 -11.94 -2.52 17.44
N PRO A 128 -12.62 -1.44 17.88
CA PRO A 128 -12.61 -1.01 19.27
C PRO A 128 -13.42 -2.00 20.13
N LEU A 129 -12.77 -2.80 20.94
CA LEU A 129 -13.39 -3.84 21.77
C LEU A 129 -13.33 -3.45 23.25
N SER A 130 -14.00 -2.34 23.61
CA SER A 130 -13.97 -1.72 24.93
C SER A 130 -15.32 -1.75 25.66
N THR A 131 -16.42 -1.90 24.95
CA THR A 131 -17.79 -1.85 25.50
C THR A 131 -18.61 -3.07 25.06
N VAL A 132 -19.73 -3.33 25.75
CA VAL A 132 -20.67 -4.41 25.38
C VAL A 132 -21.14 -4.26 23.94
N LYS A 133 -21.50 -3.04 23.52
CA LYS A 133 -21.98 -2.77 22.15
C LYS A 133 -20.95 -3.10 21.09
N GLU A 134 -19.69 -2.80 21.33
CA GLU A 134 -18.59 -3.11 20.38
C GLU A 134 -18.36 -4.61 20.26
N TYR A 135 -18.46 -5.37 21.36
CA TYR A 135 -18.44 -6.84 21.31
C TYR A 135 -19.64 -7.41 20.56
N GLU A 136 -20.85 -6.85 20.73
CA GLU A 136 -22.04 -7.24 19.96
C GLU A 136 -21.87 -6.96 18.47
N SER A 137 -21.29 -5.82 18.10
CA SER A 137 -20.97 -5.48 16.72
C SER A 137 -19.94 -6.47 16.15
N TYR A 138 -18.91 -6.81 16.91
CA TYR A 138 -17.93 -7.82 16.52
C TYR A 138 -18.56 -9.20 16.29
N ILE A 139 -19.40 -9.66 17.21
CA ILE A 139 -20.17 -10.92 17.09
C ILE A 139 -21.04 -10.90 15.83
N SER A 140 -21.71 -9.79 15.55
CA SER A 140 -22.53 -9.63 14.34
C SER A 140 -21.69 -9.75 13.06
N ARG A 141 -20.52 -9.13 13.03
CA ARG A 141 -19.58 -9.19 11.91
C ARG A 141 -19.05 -10.61 11.67
N LEU A 142 -18.72 -11.34 12.74
CA LEU A 142 -18.34 -12.77 12.64
C LEU A 142 -19.47 -13.63 12.06
N ARG A 143 -20.71 -13.40 12.50
CA ARG A 143 -21.90 -14.12 11.99
C ARG A 143 -22.20 -13.80 10.52
N ALA A 144 -21.84 -12.61 10.04
CA ALA A 144 -22.03 -12.21 8.65
C ALA A 144 -20.97 -12.82 7.68
N TRP A 145 -19.88 -13.34 8.21
CA TRP A 145 -18.75 -13.84 7.41
C TRP A 145 -19.12 -14.94 6.42
N PRO A 146 -19.90 -16.00 6.76
CA PRO A 146 -20.28 -17.03 5.79
C PRO A 146 -21.03 -16.48 4.56
N ARG A 147 -21.92 -15.48 4.75
CA ARG A 147 -22.62 -14.81 3.65
C ARG A 147 -21.63 -14.12 2.73
N TYR A 148 -20.74 -13.29 3.28
CA TYR A 148 -19.74 -12.57 2.52
C TYR A 148 -18.81 -13.53 1.73
N VAL A 149 -18.38 -14.62 2.35
CA VAL A 149 -17.60 -15.68 1.67
C VAL A 149 -18.37 -16.29 0.49
N GLN A 150 -19.67 -16.58 0.65
CA GLN A 150 -20.47 -17.16 -0.44
C GLN A 150 -20.65 -16.18 -1.61
N GLU A 151 -20.79 -14.88 -1.33
CA GLU A 151 -20.83 -13.84 -2.35
C GLU A 151 -19.50 -13.77 -3.12
N GLN A 152 -18.35 -13.79 -2.43
CA GLN A 152 -17.03 -13.84 -3.04
C GLN A 152 -16.84 -15.11 -3.89
N ILE A 153 -17.27 -16.26 -3.40
CA ILE A 153 -17.23 -17.53 -4.14
C ILE A 153 -18.08 -17.43 -5.44
N ALA A 154 -19.24 -16.80 -5.37
CA ALA A 154 -20.08 -16.60 -6.56
C ALA A 154 -19.35 -15.76 -7.63
N LEU A 155 -18.67 -14.67 -7.24
CA LEU A 155 -17.87 -13.85 -8.14
C LEU A 155 -16.68 -14.62 -8.73
N MET A 156 -15.98 -15.40 -7.92
CA MET A 156 -14.87 -16.25 -8.38
C MET A 156 -15.33 -17.37 -9.32
N ARG A 157 -16.53 -17.94 -9.13
CA ARG A 157 -17.12 -18.91 -10.08
C ARG A 157 -17.41 -18.24 -11.43
N MET A 158 -17.89 -17.00 -11.44
CA MET A 158 -18.01 -16.23 -12.68
C MET A 158 -16.62 -16.02 -13.32
N GLY A 159 -15.61 -15.72 -12.53
CA GLY A 159 -14.21 -15.62 -12.98
C GLY A 159 -13.71 -16.90 -13.64
N LEU A 160 -13.96 -18.06 -13.02
CA LEU A 160 -13.61 -19.36 -13.58
C LEU A 160 -14.26 -19.60 -14.96
N GLN A 161 -15.53 -19.20 -15.11
CA GLN A 161 -16.27 -19.35 -16.40
C GLN A 161 -15.70 -18.43 -17.49
N ARG A 162 -15.19 -17.26 -17.12
CA ARG A 162 -14.69 -16.22 -18.03
C ARG A 162 -13.18 -16.27 -18.25
N GLY A 163 -12.45 -17.10 -17.52
CA GLY A 163 -10.98 -17.11 -17.52
C GLY A 163 -10.33 -15.97 -16.71
N MET A 164 -11.13 -15.26 -15.90
CA MET A 164 -10.68 -14.22 -14.97
C MET A 164 -10.28 -14.87 -13.65
N THR A 165 -9.08 -15.42 -13.59
CA THR A 165 -8.55 -16.08 -12.37
C THR A 165 -7.09 -15.70 -12.13
N VAL A 166 -6.64 -15.84 -10.90
CA VAL A 166 -5.22 -15.79 -10.56
C VAL A 166 -4.50 -16.98 -11.24
N PRO A 167 -3.27 -16.81 -11.75
CA PRO A 167 -2.53 -17.92 -12.36
C PRO A 167 -2.24 -19.03 -11.38
N ARG A 168 -2.48 -20.29 -11.78
CA ARG A 168 -2.24 -21.47 -10.91
C ARG A 168 -0.80 -21.51 -10.37
N ALA A 169 0.17 -21.08 -11.16
CA ALA A 169 1.59 -21.12 -10.79
C ALA A 169 1.90 -20.33 -9.51
N THR A 170 1.10 -19.28 -9.18
CA THR A 170 1.29 -18.43 -8.00
C THR A 170 0.52 -18.91 -6.77
N LEU A 171 -0.25 -19.99 -6.90
CA LEU A 171 -1.12 -20.50 -5.84
C LEU A 171 -0.48 -21.61 -5.01
N ASN A 172 0.78 -21.94 -5.26
CA ASN A 172 1.50 -22.95 -4.50
C ASN A 172 1.70 -22.49 -3.05
N GLY A 173 1.19 -23.28 -2.10
CA GLY A 173 1.25 -22.96 -0.67
C GLY A 173 0.26 -21.87 -0.20
N TYR A 174 -0.52 -21.26 -1.10
CA TYR A 174 -1.52 -20.24 -0.75
C TYR A 174 -2.60 -20.77 0.20
N GLU A 175 -2.94 -22.06 0.08
CA GLU A 175 -3.90 -22.75 0.94
C GLU A 175 -3.61 -22.57 2.43
N GLY A 176 -2.33 -22.42 2.81
CA GLY A 176 -1.90 -22.18 4.20
C GLY A 176 -2.56 -20.94 4.83
N THR A 177 -2.80 -19.90 4.04
CA THR A 177 -3.46 -18.66 4.51
C THR A 177 -4.94 -18.84 4.86
N ILE A 178 -5.56 -19.90 4.34
CA ILE A 178 -6.95 -20.26 4.59
C ILE A 178 -7.03 -21.28 5.73
N THR A 179 -6.20 -22.36 5.67
CA THR A 179 -6.21 -23.45 6.64
C THR A 179 -5.83 -22.99 8.05
N ALA A 180 -5.01 -21.94 8.19
CA ALA A 180 -4.66 -21.34 9.48
C ALA A 180 -5.88 -20.95 10.31
N HIS A 181 -7.02 -20.67 9.66
CA HIS A 181 -8.26 -20.24 10.30
C HIS A 181 -9.33 -21.34 10.38
N VAL A 182 -9.04 -22.56 9.90
CA VAL A 182 -9.93 -23.73 10.00
C VAL A 182 -9.46 -24.62 11.15
N VAL A 183 -9.82 -24.24 12.35
CA VAL A 183 -9.45 -24.95 13.59
C VAL A 183 -10.64 -25.73 14.16
N ASP A 184 -10.38 -26.85 14.86
CA ASP A 184 -11.42 -27.65 15.48
C ASP A 184 -11.90 -27.09 16.82
N ASP A 185 -10.97 -26.47 17.58
CA ASP A 185 -11.28 -25.79 18.84
C ASP A 185 -11.34 -24.26 18.60
N PRO A 186 -12.52 -23.63 18.73
CA PRO A 186 -12.66 -22.19 18.54
C PRO A 186 -11.77 -21.38 19.49
N ALA A 187 -11.34 -21.91 20.62
CA ALA A 187 -10.41 -21.23 21.53
C ALA A 187 -9.00 -21.05 20.92
N LYS A 188 -8.67 -21.79 19.87
CA LYS A 188 -7.40 -21.64 19.12
C LYS A 188 -7.50 -20.66 17.96
N SER A 189 -8.68 -20.13 17.69
CA SER A 189 -8.90 -19.15 16.62
C SER A 189 -8.44 -17.76 17.05
N VAL A 190 -7.80 -17.00 16.13
CA VAL A 190 -7.49 -15.58 16.34
C VAL A 190 -8.76 -14.77 16.67
N PHE A 191 -9.90 -15.18 16.16
CA PHE A 191 -11.19 -14.52 16.41
C PHE A 191 -11.70 -14.73 17.84
N TRP A 192 -11.13 -15.66 18.62
CA TRP A 192 -11.49 -15.88 20.00
C TRP A 192 -10.72 -14.99 20.98
N GLN A 193 -9.56 -14.48 20.61
CA GLN A 193 -8.69 -13.71 21.50
C GLN A 193 -9.39 -12.57 22.25
N PRO A 194 -10.32 -11.77 21.64
CA PRO A 194 -11.04 -10.73 22.37
C PRO A 194 -11.88 -11.23 23.54
N PHE A 195 -12.32 -12.51 23.53
CA PHE A 195 -13.16 -13.10 24.58
C PHE A 195 -12.36 -13.73 25.72
N GLU A 196 -11.05 -13.86 25.59
CA GLU A 196 -10.19 -14.41 26.66
C GLU A 196 -10.13 -13.44 27.85
N LYS A 197 -9.97 -12.15 27.58
CA LYS A 197 -9.84 -11.11 28.59
C LYS A 197 -10.62 -9.86 28.19
N PHE A 198 -11.70 -9.58 28.92
CA PHE A 198 -12.47 -8.36 28.71
C PHE A 198 -11.84 -7.15 29.37
N PRO A 199 -11.92 -5.95 28.74
CA PRO A 199 -11.55 -4.68 29.36
C PRO A 199 -12.56 -4.30 30.47
N SER A 200 -12.18 -3.31 31.28
CA SER A 200 -13.01 -2.82 32.42
C SER A 200 -14.36 -2.23 32.01
N GLY A 201 -14.48 -1.76 30.76
CA GLY A 201 -15.73 -1.24 30.20
C GLY A 201 -16.81 -2.31 29.93
N VAL A 202 -16.47 -3.60 30.02
CA VAL A 202 -17.41 -4.71 29.89
C VAL A 202 -17.77 -5.23 31.28
N PRO A 203 -19.04 -5.01 31.77
CA PRO A 203 -19.49 -5.48 33.07
C PRO A 203 -19.38 -6.99 33.21
N GLU A 204 -19.04 -7.48 34.41
CA GLU A 204 -18.90 -8.90 34.72
C GLU A 204 -20.14 -9.71 34.35
N ALA A 205 -21.33 -9.16 34.61
CA ALA A 205 -22.60 -9.81 34.30
C ALA A 205 -22.81 -10.11 32.79
N GLU A 206 -22.15 -9.35 31.90
CA GLU A 206 -22.27 -9.51 30.45
C GLU A 206 -21.21 -10.46 29.87
N ARG A 207 -20.09 -10.66 30.57
CA ARG A 207 -18.93 -11.42 30.03
C ARG A 207 -19.28 -12.85 29.66
N GLU A 208 -20.06 -13.56 30.50
CA GLU A 208 -20.47 -14.94 30.20
C GLU A 208 -21.44 -15.03 29.01
N ARG A 209 -22.33 -14.05 28.85
CA ARG A 209 -23.19 -13.96 27.69
C ARG A 209 -22.35 -13.75 26.42
N LEU A 210 -21.44 -12.77 26.43
CA LEU A 210 -20.57 -12.46 25.30
C LEU A 210 -19.65 -13.61 24.94
N ARG A 211 -19.09 -14.34 25.93
CA ARG A 211 -18.30 -15.57 25.66
C ARG A 211 -19.13 -16.64 24.98
N ARG A 212 -20.33 -16.90 25.44
CA ARG A 212 -21.21 -17.92 24.84
C ARG A 212 -21.58 -17.55 23.40
N GLU A 213 -22.02 -16.31 23.17
CA GLU A 213 -22.37 -15.81 21.84
C GLU A 213 -21.16 -15.69 20.93
N GLY A 214 -20.03 -15.25 21.45
CA GLY A 214 -18.76 -15.20 20.75
C GLY A 214 -18.27 -16.57 20.29
N ARG A 215 -18.37 -17.60 21.17
CA ARG A 215 -18.01 -18.97 20.80
C ARG A 215 -18.84 -19.48 19.62
N SER A 216 -20.16 -19.28 19.64
CA SER A 216 -21.02 -19.64 18.51
C SER A 216 -20.65 -18.83 17.25
N ALA A 217 -20.43 -17.51 17.37
CA ALA A 217 -20.06 -16.67 16.23
C ALA A 217 -18.70 -17.04 15.62
N VAL A 218 -17.72 -17.44 16.43
CA VAL A 218 -16.43 -17.96 15.95
C VAL A 218 -16.61 -19.30 15.26
N THR A 219 -17.37 -20.23 15.83
CA THR A 219 -17.58 -21.59 15.29
C THR A 219 -18.41 -21.56 14.02
N ASP A 220 -19.64 -21.00 14.11
CA ASP A 220 -20.65 -21.06 13.06
C ASP A 220 -20.49 -19.93 12.03
N GLY A 221 -19.76 -18.88 12.39
CA GLY A 221 -19.42 -17.74 11.53
C GLY A 221 -18.01 -17.86 10.97
N ALA A 222 -17.00 -17.41 11.71
CA ALA A 222 -15.63 -17.29 11.21
C ALA A 222 -15.09 -18.63 10.66
N ILE A 223 -15.00 -19.67 11.49
CA ILE A 223 -14.43 -20.97 11.10
C ILE A 223 -15.24 -21.63 9.97
N ALA A 224 -16.58 -21.58 10.04
CA ALA A 224 -17.44 -22.14 9.01
C ALA A 224 -17.26 -21.42 7.65
N GLY A 225 -17.12 -20.11 7.65
CA GLY A 225 -16.84 -19.35 6.43
C GLY A 225 -15.48 -19.69 5.81
N TYR A 226 -14.40 -19.78 6.62
CA TYR A 226 -13.08 -20.19 6.12
C TYR A 226 -13.09 -21.64 5.60
N ARG A 227 -13.82 -22.54 6.24
CA ARG A 227 -14.00 -23.91 5.75
C ARG A 227 -14.69 -23.96 4.39
N ALA A 228 -15.77 -23.20 4.22
CA ALA A 228 -16.46 -23.10 2.94
C ALA A 228 -15.55 -22.53 1.82
N PHE A 229 -14.71 -21.52 2.14
CA PHE A 229 -13.73 -21.01 1.21
C PHE A 229 -12.65 -22.04 0.86
N LEU A 230 -12.13 -22.77 1.85
CA LEU A 230 -11.14 -23.82 1.66
C LEU A 230 -11.67 -24.94 0.74
N ASP A 231 -12.89 -25.40 0.96
CA ASP A 231 -13.54 -26.43 0.15
C ASP A 231 -13.69 -25.97 -1.30
N PHE A 232 -14.20 -24.75 -1.52
CA PHE A 232 -14.29 -24.16 -2.85
C PHE A 232 -12.90 -24.02 -3.50
N TYR A 233 -11.90 -23.50 -2.76
CA TYR A 233 -10.55 -23.30 -3.26
C TYR A 233 -9.95 -24.62 -3.76
N ARG A 234 -10.03 -25.70 -2.96
CA ARG A 234 -9.48 -27.03 -3.29
C ARG A 234 -10.22 -27.70 -4.43
N GLN A 235 -11.55 -27.70 -4.39
CA GLN A 235 -12.36 -28.52 -5.28
C GLN A 235 -12.68 -27.85 -6.62
N GLU A 236 -12.79 -26.52 -6.63
CA GLU A 236 -13.23 -25.80 -7.81
C GLU A 236 -12.18 -24.82 -8.35
N TYR A 237 -11.61 -23.96 -7.49
CA TYR A 237 -10.79 -22.84 -7.97
C TYR A 237 -9.41 -23.29 -8.42
N LEU A 238 -8.63 -23.91 -7.55
CA LEU A 238 -7.26 -24.34 -7.84
C LEU A 238 -7.15 -25.28 -9.07
N PRO A 239 -8.01 -26.32 -9.21
CA PRO A 239 -7.96 -27.19 -10.39
C PRO A 239 -8.25 -26.47 -11.72
N LYS A 240 -9.08 -25.43 -11.70
CA LYS A 240 -9.57 -24.71 -12.88
C LYS A 240 -8.88 -23.34 -13.10
N ALA A 241 -8.01 -22.92 -12.19
CA ALA A 241 -7.27 -21.68 -12.31
C ALA A 241 -6.41 -21.69 -13.60
N ARG A 242 -6.33 -20.53 -14.28
CA ARG A 242 -5.61 -20.40 -15.56
C ARG A 242 -4.14 -20.79 -15.42
N THR A 243 -3.56 -21.33 -16.49
CA THR A 243 -2.14 -21.69 -16.56
C THR A 243 -1.28 -20.60 -17.19
N THR A 244 -1.90 -19.67 -17.93
CA THR A 244 -1.23 -18.51 -18.51
C THR A 244 -0.86 -17.50 -17.42
N LEU A 245 0.33 -16.89 -17.51
CA LEU A 245 0.81 -15.93 -16.52
C LEU A 245 0.40 -14.49 -16.86
N ALA A 246 0.50 -14.12 -18.13
CA ALA A 246 0.35 -12.77 -18.60
C ALA A 246 -1.04 -12.18 -18.31
N ALA A 247 -1.09 -10.93 -17.83
CA ALA A 247 -2.34 -10.17 -17.73
C ALA A 247 -2.98 -9.95 -19.10
N THR A 248 -2.17 -9.81 -20.15
CA THR A 248 -2.66 -9.69 -21.54
C THR A 248 -3.36 -10.94 -22.06
N ALA A 249 -3.26 -12.07 -21.38
CA ALA A 249 -4.02 -13.30 -21.70
C ALA A 249 -5.44 -13.32 -21.08
N LEU A 250 -5.78 -12.39 -20.21
CA LEU A 250 -7.12 -12.23 -19.65
C LEU A 250 -8.10 -11.71 -20.71
N PRO A 251 -9.42 -11.87 -20.53
CA PRO A 251 -10.42 -11.15 -21.33
C PRO A 251 -10.12 -9.65 -21.30
N GLN A 252 -10.10 -9.00 -22.48
CA GLN A 252 -9.66 -7.61 -22.61
C GLN A 252 -8.27 -7.32 -22.02
N GLY A 253 -7.38 -8.30 -21.96
CA GLY A 253 -6.17 -8.30 -21.16
C GLY A 253 -5.20 -7.15 -21.43
N ARG A 254 -5.13 -6.62 -22.66
CA ARG A 254 -4.33 -5.42 -22.97
C ARG A 254 -4.90 -4.18 -22.29
N ALA A 255 -6.21 -3.98 -22.35
CA ALA A 255 -6.88 -2.87 -21.69
C ALA A 255 -6.79 -3.02 -20.16
N PHE A 256 -6.96 -4.25 -19.66
CA PHE A 256 -6.77 -4.57 -18.24
C PHE A 256 -5.36 -4.19 -17.77
N TYR A 257 -4.30 -4.64 -18.43
CA TYR A 257 -2.94 -4.36 -18.01
C TYR A 257 -2.60 -2.86 -18.12
N GLN A 258 -3.06 -2.18 -19.17
CA GLN A 258 -2.89 -0.72 -19.29
C GLN A 258 -3.61 0.04 -18.15
N GLN A 259 -4.81 -0.41 -17.76
CA GLN A 259 -5.52 0.17 -16.62
C GLN A 259 -4.77 -0.07 -15.32
N GLN A 260 -4.21 -1.27 -15.11
CA GLN A 260 -3.39 -1.54 -13.92
C GLN A 260 -2.14 -0.65 -13.87
N ILE A 261 -1.47 -0.41 -15.01
CA ILE A 261 -0.37 0.56 -15.08
C ILE A 261 -0.84 1.94 -14.63
N ARG A 262 -1.94 2.46 -15.19
CA ARG A 262 -2.50 3.77 -14.81
C ARG A 262 -2.88 3.82 -13.34
N GLN A 263 -3.51 2.79 -12.84
CA GLN A 263 -3.97 2.69 -11.45
C GLN A 263 -2.79 2.83 -10.47
N PHE A 264 -1.74 2.04 -10.67
CA PHE A 264 -0.64 1.96 -9.73
C PHE A 264 0.44 3.02 -9.93
N THR A 265 0.69 3.44 -11.17
CA THR A 265 1.77 4.40 -11.46
C THR A 265 1.29 5.85 -11.56
N SER A 266 -0.01 6.06 -11.73
CA SER A 266 -0.62 7.34 -12.10
C SER A 266 -0.07 7.97 -13.41
N LEU A 267 0.63 7.19 -14.23
CA LEU A 267 1.21 7.61 -15.51
C LEU A 267 0.52 6.91 -16.68
N ASP A 268 0.56 7.55 -17.84
CA ASP A 268 0.05 6.99 -19.10
C ASP A 268 1.21 6.50 -19.97
N LEU A 269 1.99 5.57 -19.42
CA LEU A 269 3.11 4.93 -20.10
C LEU A 269 2.69 3.58 -20.70
N SER A 270 3.25 3.23 -21.84
CA SER A 270 3.11 1.90 -22.41
C SER A 270 4.00 0.89 -21.67
N PRO A 271 3.67 -0.42 -21.70
CA PRO A 271 4.55 -1.46 -21.15
C PRO A 271 5.97 -1.45 -21.75
N GLU A 272 6.11 -1.06 -23.02
CA GLU A 272 7.42 -0.97 -23.68
C GLU A 272 8.28 0.16 -23.11
N GLU A 273 7.71 1.36 -22.96
CA GLU A 273 8.42 2.50 -22.35
C GLU A 273 8.89 2.16 -20.94
N ILE A 274 8.02 1.55 -20.13
CA ILE A 274 8.36 1.13 -18.76
C ILE A 274 9.49 0.08 -18.78
N HIS A 275 9.43 -0.88 -19.69
CA HIS A 275 10.47 -1.90 -19.84
C HIS A 275 11.83 -1.28 -20.14
N GLN A 276 11.89 -0.30 -21.07
CA GLN A 276 13.13 0.39 -21.44
C GLN A 276 13.68 1.24 -20.28
N ILE A 277 12.82 1.93 -19.53
CA ILE A 277 13.21 2.64 -18.30
C ILE A 277 13.84 1.63 -17.32
N GLY A 278 13.21 0.48 -17.13
CA GLY A 278 13.72 -0.57 -16.26
C GLY A 278 15.11 -1.09 -16.67
N LEU A 279 15.32 -1.37 -17.96
CA LEU A 279 16.61 -1.80 -18.48
C LEU A 279 17.72 -0.76 -18.26
N SER A 280 17.41 0.52 -18.50
CA SER A 280 18.34 1.63 -18.29
C SER A 280 18.75 1.76 -16.82
N GLU A 281 17.80 1.66 -15.88
CA GLU A 281 18.06 1.74 -14.45
C GLU A 281 18.88 0.52 -13.96
N VAL A 282 18.55 -0.68 -14.45
CA VAL A 282 19.33 -1.90 -14.15
C VAL A 282 20.78 -1.74 -14.57
N ASP A 283 21.05 -1.20 -15.77
CA ASP A 283 22.43 -0.94 -16.25
C ASP A 283 23.17 0.07 -15.37
N ARG A 284 22.49 1.18 -15.01
CA ARG A 284 23.06 2.21 -14.12
C ARG A 284 23.44 1.63 -12.76
N ILE A 285 22.50 0.94 -12.11
CA ILE A 285 22.69 0.40 -10.76
C ILE A 285 23.75 -0.71 -10.76
N SER A 286 23.81 -1.55 -11.81
CA SER A 286 24.85 -2.58 -11.94
C SER A 286 26.26 -1.98 -11.88
N LYS A 287 26.48 -0.84 -12.53
CA LYS A 287 27.77 -0.14 -12.49
C LYS A 287 28.12 0.37 -11.09
N GLU A 288 27.12 0.84 -10.33
CA GLU A 288 27.32 1.26 -8.94
C GLU A 288 27.62 0.05 -8.02
N MET A 289 26.89 -1.05 -8.19
CA MET A 289 27.14 -2.30 -7.44
C MET A 289 28.56 -2.83 -7.69
N ASP A 290 29.02 -2.83 -8.95
CA ASP A 290 30.40 -3.21 -9.30
C ASP A 290 31.44 -2.28 -8.64
N ALA A 291 31.13 -0.99 -8.52
CA ALA A 291 32.03 -0.06 -7.83
C ALA A 291 32.15 -0.39 -6.34
N VAL A 292 31.06 -0.74 -5.66
CA VAL A 292 31.09 -1.17 -4.25
C VAL A 292 31.84 -2.49 -4.10
N MET A 293 31.63 -3.47 -4.99
CA MET A 293 32.37 -4.74 -4.97
C MET A 293 33.88 -4.50 -5.07
N ARG A 294 34.35 -3.59 -5.94
CA ARG A 294 35.75 -3.18 -6.02
C ARG A 294 36.22 -2.47 -4.75
N GLN A 295 35.42 -1.59 -4.18
CA GLN A 295 35.72 -0.85 -2.95
C GLN A 295 36.02 -1.78 -1.77
N VAL A 296 35.25 -2.86 -1.61
CA VAL A 296 35.47 -3.86 -0.54
C VAL A 296 36.64 -4.83 -0.87
N GLY A 297 37.23 -4.71 -2.04
CA GLY A 297 38.39 -5.54 -2.45
C GLY A 297 38.06 -7.01 -2.68
N PHE A 298 36.78 -7.34 -3.00
CA PHE A 298 36.36 -8.73 -3.22
C PHE A 298 37.09 -9.33 -4.45
N LYS A 299 37.60 -10.55 -4.28
CA LYS A 299 38.37 -11.27 -5.32
C LYS A 299 37.51 -12.35 -5.98
N GLY A 300 36.63 -11.96 -6.86
CA GLY A 300 35.75 -12.86 -7.59
C GLY A 300 34.87 -12.08 -8.56
N ASP A 301 34.00 -12.77 -9.27
CA ASP A 301 32.98 -12.14 -10.10
C ASP A 301 31.78 -11.73 -9.29
N PHE A 302 30.82 -11.07 -9.93
CA PHE A 302 29.61 -10.58 -9.29
C PHE A 302 28.76 -11.71 -8.71
N ALA A 303 28.65 -12.86 -9.39
CA ALA A 303 27.92 -14.02 -8.90
C ALA A 303 28.53 -14.59 -7.62
N ALA A 304 29.86 -14.68 -7.55
CA ALA A 304 30.57 -15.09 -6.34
C ALA A 304 30.37 -14.07 -5.19
N PHE A 305 30.29 -12.78 -5.50
CA PHE A 305 30.01 -11.74 -4.51
C PHE A 305 28.59 -11.84 -3.95
N LEU A 306 27.59 -12.04 -4.80
CA LEU A 306 26.20 -12.28 -4.35
C LEU A 306 26.10 -13.54 -3.47
N LYS A 307 26.80 -14.62 -3.85
CA LYS A 307 26.85 -15.84 -3.03
C LYS A 307 27.48 -15.57 -1.66
N PHE A 308 28.60 -14.86 -1.63
CA PHE A 308 29.27 -14.45 -0.39
C PHE A 308 28.33 -13.67 0.52
N LEU A 309 27.63 -12.66 0.01
CA LEU A 309 26.67 -11.87 0.78
C LEU A 309 25.52 -12.71 1.35
N ARG A 310 25.04 -13.69 0.59
CA ARG A 310 23.94 -14.57 1.00
C ARG A 310 24.34 -15.64 2.01
N THR A 311 25.63 -15.94 2.18
CA THR A 311 26.07 -17.11 2.96
C THR A 311 27.05 -16.81 4.08
N ASP A 312 27.67 -15.63 4.11
CA ASP A 312 28.60 -15.28 5.20
C ASP A 312 27.82 -14.91 6.47
N PRO A 313 28.03 -15.65 7.58
CA PRO A 313 27.25 -15.47 8.82
C PRO A 313 27.42 -14.11 9.48
N ARG A 314 28.45 -13.33 9.14
CA ARG A 314 28.65 -11.97 9.69
C ARG A 314 27.52 -10.99 9.32
N PHE A 315 26.76 -11.30 8.27
CA PHE A 315 25.66 -10.46 7.80
C PHE A 315 24.32 -10.79 8.42
N TYR A 316 24.24 -11.76 9.33
CA TYR A 316 22.98 -12.28 9.84
C TYR A 316 22.93 -12.25 11.36
N ALA A 317 21.75 -11.98 11.91
CA ALA A 317 21.49 -12.06 13.33
C ALA A 317 21.52 -13.51 13.83
N ARG A 318 21.97 -13.71 15.07
CA ARG A 318 21.96 -15.02 15.73
C ARG A 318 20.64 -15.29 16.46
N THR A 319 19.92 -14.25 16.80
CA THR A 319 18.63 -14.32 17.48
C THR A 319 17.64 -13.31 16.92
N PRO A 320 16.32 -13.55 17.00
CA PRO A 320 15.31 -12.57 16.69
C PRO A 320 15.50 -11.22 17.42
N GLN A 321 15.88 -11.30 18.69
CA GLN A 321 16.10 -10.12 19.52
C GLN A 321 17.24 -9.25 18.99
N GLU A 322 18.36 -9.85 18.57
CA GLU A 322 19.50 -9.13 17.99
C GLU A 322 19.09 -8.36 16.71
N LEU A 323 18.24 -8.96 15.87
CA LEU A 323 17.74 -8.28 14.67
C LEU A 323 16.86 -7.07 15.03
N LEU A 324 15.95 -7.23 15.99
CA LEU A 324 15.07 -6.16 16.45
C LEU A 324 15.84 -5.01 17.15
N GLU A 325 16.84 -5.33 17.97
CA GLU A 325 17.69 -4.34 18.61
C GLU A 325 18.45 -3.52 17.58
N ARG A 326 19.01 -4.18 16.56
CA ARG A 326 19.72 -3.50 15.47
C ARG A 326 18.78 -2.62 14.64
N ALA A 327 17.58 -3.10 14.31
CA ALA A 327 16.57 -2.31 13.62
C ALA A 327 16.17 -1.07 14.43
N SER A 328 15.93 -1.24 15.72
CA SER A 328 15.57 -0.14 16.64
C SER A 328 16.70 0.89 16.76
N PHE A 329 17.96 0.45 16.83
CA PHE A 329 19.11 1.34 16.88
C PHE A 329 19.25 2.16 15.59
N ILE A 330 19.10 1.52 14.42
CA ILE A 330 19.13 2.19 13.12
C ILE A 330 17.99 3.21 13.02
N ALA A 331 16.76 2.81 13.37
CA ALA A 331 15.60 3.69 13.38
C ALA A 331 15.85 4.93 14.27
N LYS A 332 16.44 4.76 15.45
CA LYS A 332 16.77 5.88 16.33
C LYS A 332 17.89 6.78 15.82
N LYS A 333 18.88 6.24 15.09
CA LYS A 333 19.87 7.05 14.39
C LYS A 333 19.22 7.93 13.31
N ILE A 334 18.27 7.38 12.57
CA ILE A 334 17.54 8.11 11.53
C ILE A 334 16.71 9.24 12.12
N ASP A 335 15.99 9.00 13.25
CA ASP A 335 15.22 10.04 13.97
C ASP A 335 16.06 11.29 14.22
N GLY A 336 17.32 11.12 14.65
CA GLY A 336 18.24 12.22 14.94
C GLY A 336 18.64 13.05 13.71
N LYS A 337 18.40 12.55 12.49
CA LYS A 337 18.72 13.23 11.23
C LYS A 337 17.52 13.97 10.61
N LEU A 338 16.30 13.63 11.01
CA LEU A 338 15.08 14.21 10.42
C LEU A 338 15.02 15.75 10.46
N PRO A 339 15.45 16.44 11.54
CA PRO A 339 15.36 17.89 11.56
C PRO A 339 16.23 18.63 10.51
N SER A 340 17.27 17.97 9.96
CA SER A 340 18.04 18.54 8.85
C SER A 340 17.37 18.39 7.50
N GLU A 341 16.44 17.42 7.38
CA GLU A 341 15.80 17.07 6.12
C GLU A 341 14.35 17.56 6.00
N PHE A 342 13.68 17.84 7.12
CA PHE A 342 12.25 18.19 7.18
C PHE A 342 11.99 19.41 8.04
N GLY A 343 11.12 20.30 7.60
CA GLY A 343 10.61 21.42 8.38
C GLY A 343 9.50 20.99 9.35
N THR A 344 8.72 19.96 8.97
CA THR A 344 7.59 19.46 9.74
C THR A 344 7.68 17.96 9.94
N LEU A 345 7.60 17.52 11.21
CA LEU A 345 7.61 16.10 11.58
C LEU A 345 6.23 15.64 12.08
N PRO A 346 5.89 14.35 11.94
CA PRO A 346 4.62 13.83 12.47
C PRO A 346 4.59 13.83 14.00
N ARG A 347 3.42 14.03 14.58
CA ARG A 347 3.20 13.92 16.03
C ARG A 347 3.10 12.46 16.50
N LEU A 348 2.58 11.57 15.63
CA LEU A 348 2.43 10.16 15.94
C LEU A 348 3.81 9.49 16.01
N PRO A 349 4.19 8.83 17.12
CA PRO A 349 5.40 8.02 17.19
C PRO A 349 5.21 6.67 16.49
N TYR A 350 6.31 5.92 16.34
CA TYR A 350 6.28 4.52 15.89
C TYR A 350 7.13 3.62 16.80
N THR A 351 6.89 2.31 16.71
CA THR A 351 7.66 1.27 17.39
C THR A 351 8.23 0.28 16.38
N VAL A 352 9.28 -0.46 16.79
CA VAL A 352 9.83 -1.58 16.02
C VAL A 352 9.36 -2.87 16.68
N GLN A 353 8.70 -3.75 15.91
CA GLN A 353 8.17 -5.01 16.42
C GLN A 353 8.43 -6.15 15.42
N ALA A 354 8.42 -7.39 15.91
CA ALA A 354 8.46 -8.55 15.03
C ALA A 354 7.13 -8.69 14.26
N VAL A 355 7.22 -9.17 13.02
CA VAL A 355 6.03 -9.65 12.30
C VAL A 355 5.38 -10.77 13.13
N PRO A 356 4.04 -10.79 13.28
CA PRO A 356 3.33 -11.86 13.98
C PRO A 356 3.71 -13.24 13.45
N ALA A 357 3.94 -14.19 14.37
CA ALA A 357 4.54 -15.49 14.06
C ALA A 357 3.70 -16.35 13.10
N ASP A 358 2.39 -16.19 13.12
CA ASP A 358 1.44 -16.90 12.27
C ASP A 358 1.54 -16.51 10.78
N ILE A 359 1.87 -15.26 10.49
CA ILE A 359 2.03 -14.75 9.12
C ILE A 359 3.49 -14.68 8.67
N ALA A 360 4.45 -14.60 9.59
CA ALA A 360 5.87 -14.38 9.32
C ALA A 360 6.47 -15.33 8.24
N PRO A 361 6.11 -16.64 8.16
CA PRO A 361 6.67 -17.57 7.16
C PRO A 361 6.38 -17.18 5.70
N LYS A 362 5.29 -16.45 5.45
CA LYS A 362 4.86 -16.02 4.10
C LYS A 362 4.95 -14.50 3.91
N TYR A 363 5.53 -13.80 4.89
CA TYR A 363 5.59 -12.35 4.91
C TYR A 363 6.94 -11.83 4.36
N THR A 364 6.92 -10.63 3.80
CA THR A 364 8.11 -9.91 3.34
C THR A 364 9.08 -9.57 4.49
N SER A 365 10.22 -8.95 4.18
CA SER A 365 11.25 -8.59 5.16
C SER A 365 10.79 -7.63 6.25
N GLY A 366 9.81 -6.77 5.96
CA GLY A 366 9.22 -5.82 6.89
C GLY A 366 8.10 -5.02 6.23
N ARG A 367 7.37 -4.26 7.04
CA ARG A 367 6.31 -3.34 6.58
C ARG A 367 5.98 -2.32 7.65
N TYR A 368 5.60 -1.12 7.23
CA TYR A 368 4.92 -0.19 8.10
C TYR A 368 3.46 -0.58 8.29
N VAL A 369 2.99 -0.55 9.54
CA VAL A 369 1.59 -0.78 9.91
C VAL A 369 1.06 0.49 10.56
N GLU A 370 0.00 1.02 9.98
CA GLU A 370 -0.65 2.23 10.46
C GLU A 370 -1.39 1.98 11.78
N ALA A 371 -1.38 2.98 12.67
CA ALA A 371 -2.27 2.99 13.81
C ALA A 371 -3.71 3.27 13.36
N PRO A 372 -4.72 2.56 13.88
CA PRO A 372 -6.11 2.92 13.63
C PRO A 372 -6.41 4.37 14.06
N GLN A 373 -7.21 5.08 13.27
CA GLN A 373 -7.53 6.49 13.55
C GLN A 373 -8.24 6.63 14.90
N GLY A 374 -7.75 7.55 15.73
CA GLY A 374 -8.30 7.79 17.08
C GLY A 374 -7.90 6.74 18.13
N SER A 375 -7.10 5.73 17.78
CA SER A 375 -6.58 4.76 18.74
C SER A 375 -5.44 5.36 19.58
N LEU A 376 -5.10 4.68 20.70
CA LEU A 376 -3.93 4.99 21.53
C LEU A 376 -2.68 4.22 21.08
N GLN A 377 -2.71 3.62 19.91
CA GLN A 377 -1.59 2.85 19.35
C GLN A 377 -0.63 3.77 18.59
N SER A 378 0.64 3.41 18.57
CA SER A 378 1.64 4.01 17.69
C SER A 378 1.62 3.34 16.31
N GLY A 379 2.21 3.98 15.29
CA GLY A 379 2.62 3.26 14.09
C GLY A 379 3.62 2.14 14.42
N ILE A 380 3.70 1.13 13.57
CA ILE A 380 4.60 -0.01 13.81
C ILE A 380 5.48 -0.25 12.57
N PHE A 381 6.76 -0.27 12.78
CA PHE A 381 7.70 -0.86 11.82
C PHE A 381 7.87 -2.34 12.14
N TRP A 382 7.19 -3.21 11.41
CA TRP A 382 7.38 -4.65 11.50
C TRP A 382 8.68 -5.08 10.83
N VAL A 383 9.45 -5.91 11.55
CA VAL A 383 10.67 -6.57 11.05
C VAL A 383 10.44 -8.07 11.11
N ASN A 384 10.58 -8.75 9.99
CA ASN A 384 10.37 -10.19 9.93
C ASN A 384 11.58 -10.93 10.55
N THR A 385 11.34 -11.64 11.64
CA THR A 385 12.34 -12.41 12.37
C THR A 385 12.32 -13.91 12.04
N TYR A 386 11.45 -14.33 11.11
CA TYR A 386 11.40 -15.71 10.63
C TYR A 386 12.55 -15.98 9.66
N GLN A 387 13.24 -17.12 9.81
CA GLN A 387 14.41 -17.50 9.00
C GLN A 387 15.48 -16.39 8.96
N LEU A 388 16.21 -16.21 10.07
CA LEU A 388 17.21 -15.14 10.22
C LEU A 388 18.26 -15.13 9.12
N GLU A 389 18.62 -16.28 8.55
CA GLU A 389 19.49 -16.44 7.40
C GLU A 389 18.96 -15.81 6.09
N SER A 390 17.69 -15.40 6.11
CA SER A 390 17.04 -14.63 5.04
C SER A 390 16.89 -13.14 5.38
N ARG A 391 17.48 -12.66 6.49
CA ARG A 391 17.34 -11.29 7.00
C ARG A 391 18.69 -10.61 7.18
N PRO A 392 19.39 -10.30 6.08
CA PRO A 392 20.74 -9.75 6.18
C PRO A 392 20.77 -8.34 6.73
N PHE A 393 21.75 -8.05 7.58
CA PHE A 393 21.96 -6.73 8.17
C PHE A 393 22.22 -5.64 7.13
N TYR A 394 22.83 -5.95 5.99
CA TYR A 394 23.13 -4.95 4.98
C TYR A 394 21.89 -4.31 4.34
N ASN A 395 20.73 -4.99 4.37
CA ASN A 395 19.46 -4.42 3.88
C ASN A 395 18.71 -3.60 4.94
N LEU A 396 19.05 -3.76 6.23
CA LEU A 396 18.23 -3.28 7.34
C LEU A 396 18.13 -1.75 7.39
N THR A 397 19.21 -1.04 7.03
CA THR A 397 19.19 0.43 6.96
C THR A 397 18.24 0.94 5.88
N ALA A 398 18.29 0.36 4.68
CA ALA A 398 17.37 0.71 3.60
C ALA A 398 15.92 0.38 3.97
N LEU A 399 15.67 -0.78 4.58
CA LEU A 399 14.36 -1.17 5.06
C LEU A 399 13.82 -0.18 6.11
N ALA A 400 14.62 0.23 7.08
CA ALA A 400 14.20 1.19 8.10
C ALA A 400 13.88 2.58 7.51
N LEU A 401 14.67 3.04 6.53
CA LEU A 401 14.40 4.30 5.82
C LEU A 401 13.11 4.24 5.00
N HIS A 402 12.76 3.07 4.45
CA HIS A 402 11.56 2.84 3.66
C HIS A 402 10.31 2.75 4.53
N GLU A 403 10.32 1.87 5.52
CA GLU A 403 9.14 1.51 6.32
C GLU A 403 8.88 2.49 7.48
N ALA A 404 9.95 2.92 8.17
CA ALA A 404 9.82 3.85 9.28
C ALA A 404 9.94 5.31 8.79
N VAL A 405 11.00 5.99 9.18
CA VAL A 405 11.25 7.39 8.81
C VAL A 405 12.50 7.51 7.93
N PRO A 406 12.51 8.42 6.96
CA PRO A 406 11.45 9.34 6.55
C PRO A 406 10.38 8.73 5.63
N GLY A 407 10.38 7.39 5.42
CA GLY A 407 9.50 6.68 4.48
C GLY A 407 8.03 6.65 4.90
N HIS A 408 7.44 5.44 4.88
CA HIS A 408 5.99 5.24 5.03
C HIS A 408 5.41 5.83 6.31
N HIS A 409 6.05 5.61 7.48
CA HIS A 409 5.53 6.18 8.72
C HIS A 409 5.41 7.70 8.65
N LEU A 410 6.47 8.39 8.26
CA LEU A 410 6.45 9.86 8.22
C LEU A 410 5.42 10.37 7.21
N GLN A 411 5.39 9.82 6.00
CA GLN A 411 4.50 10.25 4.92
C GLN A 411 3.03 10.03 5.30
N ILE A 412 2.68 8.84 5.82
CA ILE A 412 1.30 8.48 6.12
C ILE A 412 0.81 9.22 7.37
N ALA A 413 1.61 9.29 8.43
CA ALA A 413 1.25 10.03 9.64
C ALA A 413 1.03 11.53 9.34
N ARG A 414 1.89 12.13 8.50
CA ARG A 414 1.69 13.51 8.05
C ARG A 414 0.41 13.68 7.24
N SER A 415 0.09 12.76 6.32
CA SER A 415 -1.15 12.81 5.55
C SER A 415 -2.39 12.82 6.45
N ARG A 416 -2.38 12.02 7.52
CA ARG A 416 -3.48 11.94 8.51
C ARG A 416 -3.67 13.24 9.30
N GLU A 417 -2.62 14.03 9.48
CA GLU A 417 -2.65 15.31 10.19
C GLU A 417 -3.12 16.50 9.33
N LEU A 418 -3.33 16.31 8.02
CA LEU A 418 -3.78 17.37 7.10
C LEU A 418 -5.31 17.58 7.19
N GLU A 419 -5.80 18.07 8.32
CA GLU A 419 -7.25 18.21 8.62
C GLU A 419 -7.98 19.15 7.65
N HIS A 420 -7.27 20.01 6.92
CA HIS A 420 -7.83 20.88 5.90
C HIS A 420 -8.16 20.17 4.58
N LEU A 421 -7.65 18.95 4.38
CA LEU A 421 -7.96 18.15 3.20
C LEU A 421 -9.30 17.39 3.39
N PRO A 422 -10.07 17.19 2.32
CA PRO A 422 -11.22 16.29 2.35
C PRO A 422 -10.84 14.87 2.80
N ASP A 423 -11.72 14.17 3.48
CA ASP A 423 -11.44 12.84 4.03
C ASP A 423 -11.00 11.83 2.97
N PHE A 424 -11.60 11.85 1.78
CA PHE A 424 -11.16 10.97 0.69
C PHE A 424 -9.69 11.17 0.30
N ARG A 425 -9.09 12.34 0.58
CA ARG A 425 -7.68 12.64 0.38
C ARG A 425 -6.81 12.17 1.55
N ARG A 426 -7.27 12.41 2.78
CA ARG A 426 -6.54 12.04 4.00
C ARG A 426 -6.34 10.54 4.16
N PHE A 427 -7.32 9.76 3.70
CA PHE A 427 -7.39 8.32 3.84
C PHE A 427 -7.13 7.55 2.53
N SER A 428 -6.65 8.22 1.49
CA SER A 428 -6.25 7.56 0.25
C SER A 428 -4.75 7.29 0.20
N TYR A 429 -4.39 6.19 -0.44
CA TYR A 429 -3.01 5.83 -0.73
C TYR A 429 -2.82 5.66 -2.24
N ILE A 430 -1.92 6.44 -2.82
CA ILE A 430 -1.56 6.36 -4.23
C ILE A 430 -0.20 5.69 -4.32
N SER A 431 -0.19 4.46 -4.86
CA SER A 431 0.98 3.57 -4.80
C SER A 431 2.25 4.21 -5.34
N ALA A 432 2.21 4.87 -6.50
CA ALA A 432 3.40 5.52 -7.05
C ALA A 432 3.95 6.65 -6.18
N PHE A 433 3.08 7.35 -5.47
CA PHE A 433 3.51 8.38 -4.52
C PHE A 433 4.13 7.75 -3.27
N GLY A 434 3.40 6.86 -2.59
CA GLY A 434 3.86 6.28 -1.32
C GLY A 434 5.09 5.39 -1.47
N GLU A 435 5.09 4.49 -2.46
CA GLU A 435 6.21 3.59 -2.73
C GLU A 435 7.41 4.32 -3.34
N GLY A 436 7.11 5.31 -4.21
CA GLY A 436 8.14 6.18 -4.77
C GLY A 436 8.84 7.01 -3.69
N TRP A 437 8.08 7.50 -2.70
CA TRP A 437 8.62 8.19 -1.53
C TRP A 437 9.45 7.26 -0.65
N GLY A 438 8.97 6.02 -0.37
CA GLY A 438 9.74 5.02 0.37
C GLY A 438 11.09 4.74 -0.28
N LEU A 439 11.13 4.50 -1.59
CA LEU A 439 12.36 4.26 -2.33
C LEU A 439 13.26 5.51 -2.43
N TYR A 440 12.68 6.70 -2.57
CA TYR A 440 13.40 7.97 -2.47
C TYR A 440 14.03 8.13 -1.09
N SER A 441 13.34 7.74 -0.02
CA SER A 441 13.86 7.78 1.36
C SER A 441 15.06 6.86 1.56
N GLU A 442 15.08 5.69 0.92
CA GLU A 442 16.26 4.81 0.90
C GLU A 442 17.47 5.54 0.28
N TRP A 443 17.26 6.24 -0.84
CA TRP A 443 18.30 7.03 -1.49
C TRP A 443 18.73 8.23 -0.64
N LEU A 444 17.79 8.95 -0.03
CA LEU A 444 18.06 10.10 0.85
C LEU A 444 18.99 9.71 2.01
N GLY A 445 18.95 8.45 2.44
CA GLY A 445 19.88 7.91 3.43
C GLY A 445 21.37 8.10 3.10
N ILE A 446 21.74 8.31 1.81
CA ILE A 446 23.09 8.66 1.40
C ILE A 446 23.46 10.04 1.95
N GLU A 447 22.61 11.03 1.72
CA GLU A 447 22.82 12.41 2.16
C GLU A 447 22.74 12.54 3.68
N MET A 448 21.86 11.77 4.30
CA MET A 448 21.76 11.65 5.76
C MET A 448 22.96 10.95 6.40
N GLY A 449 23.90 10.37 5.62
CA GLY A 449 25.08 9.65 6.13
C GLY A 449 24.72 8.36 6.87
N MET A 450 23.68 7.65 6.43
CA MET A 450 23.20 6.42 7.06
C MET A 450 23.89 5.15 6.55
N TYR A 451 24.56 5.22 5.40
CA TYR A 451 25.31 4.11 4.81
C TYR A 451 26.81 4.27 5.12
N ASP A 452 27.18 4.02 6.37
CA ASP A 452 28.53 4.23 6.91
C ASP A 452 29.52 3.11 6.56
N ASP A 453 29.05 2.00 6.01
CA ASP A 453 29.88 0.92 5.50
C ASP A 453 29.49 0.51 4.06
N PRO A 454 30.44 0.00 3.25
CA PRO A 454 30.15 -0.37 1.86
C PRO A 454 29.08 -1.46 1.71
N TYR A 455 28.94 -2.37 2.68
CA TYR A 455 27.94 -3.45 2.59
C TYR A 455 26.53 -2.91 2.82
N SER A 456 26.34 -1.97 3.74
CA SER A 456 25.04 -1.31 3.90
C SER A 456 24.65 -0.49 2.65
N ASN A 457 25.60 0.17 1.99
CA ASN A 457 25.36 0.81 0.70
C ASN A 457 25.05 -0.21 -0.41
N PHE A 458 25.70 -1.39 -0.41
CA PHE A 458 25.34 -2.46 -1.33
C PHE A 458 23.94 -3.01 -1.06
N GLY A 459 23.52 -3.05 0.19
CA GLY A 459 22.14 -3.38 0.59
C GLY A 459 21.12 -2.40 0.01
N ARG A 460 21.39 -1.09 0.10
CA ARG A 460 20.60 -0.05 -0.58
C ARG A 460 20.53 -0.30 -2.09
N LEU A 461 21.68 -0.53 -2.73
CA LEU A 461 21.74 -0.82 -4.16
C LEU A 461 21.00 -2.12 -4.51
N THR A 462 21.04 -3.15 -3.65
CA THR A 462 20.23 -4.36 -3.80
C THR A 462 18.73 -4.03 -3.82
N TYR A 463 18.26 -3.16 -2.93
CA TYR A 463 16.87 -2.75 -2.87
C TYR A 463 16.50 -1.86 -4.07
N GLU A 464 17.35 -0.94 -4.47
CA GLU A 464 17.14 -0.12 -5.66
C GLU A 464 17.12 -0.98 -6.95
N MET A 465 18.08 -1.93 -7.10
CA MET A 465 18.12 -2.89 -8.20
C MET A 465 16.87 -3.76 -8.23
N TRP A 466 16.43 -4.23 -7.09
CA TRP A 466 15.19 -5.00 -6.98
C TRP A 466 14.01 -4.24 -7.61
N ARG A 467 13.83 -2.95 -7.25
CA ARG A 467 12.74 -2.12 -7.76
C ARG A 467 12.92 -1.75 -9.24
N ALA A 468 14.16 -1.62 -9.72
CA ALA A 468 14.43 -1.46 -11.15
C ALA A 468 14.10 -2.74 -11.95
N CYS A 469 14.49 -3.91 -11.44
CA CYS A 469 14.14 -5.21 -12.01
C CYS A 469 12.64 -5.43 -12.08
N ARG A 470 11.83 -4.90 -11.13
CA ARG A 470 10.36 -4.97 -11.17
C ARG A 470 9.79 -4.39 -12.46
N LEU A 471 10.33 -3.26 -12.96
CA LEU A 471 9.89 -2.66 -14.22
C LEU A 471 10.08 -3.61 -15.41
N VAL A 472 11.20 -4.34 -15.41
CA VAL A 472 11.54 -5.29 -16.49
C VAL A 472 10.75 -6.59 -16.36
N VAL A 473 10.62 -7.12 -15.15
CA VAL A 473 9.96 -8.41 -14.88
C VAL A 473 8.45 -8.32 -15.06
N ASP A 474 7.80 -7.31 -14.48
CA ASP A 474 6.35 -7.11 -14.57
C ASP A 474 5.92 -6.97 -16.05
N THR A 475 6.57 -6.08 -16.79
CA THR A 475 6.32 -5.90 -18.23
C THR A 475 6.76 -7.11 -19.06
N GLY A 476 7.82 -7.79 -18.65
CA GLY A 476 8.31 -9.03 -19.26
C GLY A 476 7.27 -10.14 -19.20
N VAL A 477 6.70 -10.37 -18.03
CA VAL A 477 5.64 -11.38 -17.83
C VAL A 477 4.35 -10.97 -18.51
N HIS A 478 3.86 -9.75 -18.25
CA HIS A 478 2.52 -9.36 -18.62
C HIS A 478 2.36 -8.90 -20.08
N ALA A 479 3.43 -8.42 -20.72
CA ALA A 479 3.37 -7.92 -22.10
C ALA A 479 4.32 -8.65 -23.07
N LYS A 480 5.39 -9.29 -22.58
CA LYS A 480 6.42 -9.91 -23.46
C LYS A 480 6.46 -11.45 -23.35
N GLY A 481 5.56 -12.07 -22.56
CA GLY A 481 5.40 -13.52 -22.49
C GLY A 481 6.54 -14.24 -21.74
N TRP A 482 7.21 -13.59 -20.80
CA TRP A 482 8.23 -14.23 -19.96
C TRP A 482 7.61 -15.34 -19.12
N THR A 483 8.36 -16.41 -18.96
CA THR A 483 8.05 -17.48 -18.00
C THR A 483 8.37 -17.05 -16.56
N ARG A 484 7.77 -17.73 -15.59
CA ARG A 484 8.09 -17.55 -14.17
C ARG A 484 9.59 -17.73 -13.90
N GLN A 485 10.22 -18.74 -14.52
CA GLN A 485 11.64 -19.01 -14.33
C GLN A 485 12.52 -17.88 -14.88
N GLN A 486 12.20 -17.35 -16.08
CA GLN A 486 12.92 -16.19 -16.62
C GLN A 486 12.85 -14.98 -15.68
N ALA A 487 11.69 -14.74 -15.07
CA ALA A 487 11.51 -13.66 -14.10
C ALA A 487 12.35 -13.88 -12.82
N ILE A 488 12.35 -15.12 -12.30
CA ILE A 488 13.18 -15.52 -11.14
C ILE A 488 14.68 -15.35 -11.45
N ASP A 489 15.14 -15.89 -12.57
CA ASP A 489 16.55 -15.83 -12.95
C ASP A 489 17.02 -14.39 -13.16
N TYR A 490 16.15 -13.55 -13.76
CA TYR A 490 16.47 -12.15 -13.97
C TYR A 490 16.71 -11.40 -12.65
N LEU A 491 15.88 -11.65 -11.64
CA LEU A 491 15.97 -11.00 -10.33
C LEU A 491 17.10 -11.62 -9.48
N ALA A 492 17.22 -12.95 -9.46
CA ALA A 492 18.18 -13.69 -8.63
C ALA A 492 19.65 -13.41 -9.00
N THR A 493 19.91 -13.17 -10.29
CA THR A 493 21.28 -12.92 -10.78
C THR A 493 21.74 -11.47 -10.64
N ARG A 494 20.81 -10.54 -10.28
CA ARG A 494 21.09 -9.10 -10.21
C ARG A 494 21.01 -8.51 -8.81
N THR A 495 20.45 -9.24 -7.85
CA THR A 495 20.23 -8.77 -6.47
C THR A 495 20.84 -9.73 -5.46
N ALA A 496 21.21 -9.24 -4.28
CA ALA A 496 21.59 -10.08 -3.14
C ALA A 496 20.39 -10.53 -2.30
N LEU A 497 19.16 -10.43 -2.81
CA LEU A 497 17.96 -10.94 -2.13
C LEU A 497 18.07 -12.45 -1.91
N PRO A 498 17.55 -12.97 -0.79
CA PRO A 498 17.40 -14.42 -0.58
C PRO A 498 16.56 -15.05 -1.70
N LEU A 499 16.92 -16.25 -2.14
CA LEU A 499 16.21 -16.88 -3.28
C LEU A 499 14.73 -17.14 -2.99
N HIS A 500 14.38 -17.47 -1.74
CA HIS A 500 12.99 -17.61 -1.35
C HIS A 500 12.19 -16.30 -1.51
N GLU A 501 12.80 -15.16 -1.17
CA GLU A 501 12.18 -13.85 -1.35
C GLU A 501 11.99 -13.52 -2.84
N VAL A 502 12.97 -13.86 -3.68
CA VAL A 502 12.87 -13.72 -5.15
C VAL A 502 11.66 -14.48 -5.71
N GLU A 503 11.47 -15.73 -5.29
CA GLU A 503 10.34 -16.55 -5.75
C GLU A 503 8.99 -15.96 -5.30
N THR A 504 8.89 -15.58 -4.03
CA THR A 504 7.69 -14.95 -3.45
C THR A 504 7.32 -13.66 -4.18
N GLU A 505 8.31 -12.83 -4.45
CA GLU A 505 8.12 -11.56 -5.15
C GLU A 505 7.70 -11.75 -6.61
N VAL A 506 8.30 -12.71 -7.32
CA VAL A 506 7.88 -13.02 -8.70
C VAL A 506 6.43 -13.52 -8.73
N ASP A 507 6.02 -14.36 -7.80
CA ASP A 507 4.63 -14.81 -7.69
C ASP A 507 3.67 -13.65 -7.39
N ARG A 508 4.12 -12.70 -6.56
CA ARG A 508 3.37 -11.45 -6.31
C ARG A 508 3.20 -10.64 -7.59
N TYR A 509 4.25 -10.41 -8.39
CA TYR A 509 4.13 -9.64 -9.64
C TYR A 509 3.21 -10.33 -10.64
N ILE A 510 3.32 -11.65 -10.80
CA ILE A 510 2.46 -12.43 -11.68
C ILE A 510 0.98 -12.32 -11.29
N SER A 511 0.68 -12.32 -9.99
CA SER A 511 -0.69 -12.31 -9.48
C SER A 511 -1.27 -10.91 -9.23
N TRP A 512 -0.42 -9.87 -9.25
CA TRP A 512 -0.80 -8.47 -9.02
C TRP A 512 -0.18 -7.54 -10.09
N PRO A 513 -0.66 -7.62 -11.34
CA PRO A 513 -0.10 -6.88 -12.47
C PRO A 513 -0.03 -5.38 -12.25
N GLY A 514 1.10 -4.76 -12.57
CA GLY A 514 1.29 -3.32 -12.55
C GLY A 514 1.64 -2.72 -11.18
N GLN A 515 1.32 -3.38 -10.05
CA GLN A 515 1.63 -2.84 -8.72
C GLN A 515 3.14 -2.65 -8.52
N ALA A 516 3.93 -3.60 -8.97
CA ALA A 516 5.38 -3.58 -8.84
C ALA A 516 6.06 -2.39 -9.54
N LEU A 517 5.39 -1.77 -10.52
CA LEU A 517 5.90 -0.63 -11.30
C LEU A 517 5.91 0.68 -10.51
N ALA A 518 5.06 0.81 -9.51
CA ALA A 518 4.84 2.03 -8.73
C ALA A 518 6.12 2.58 -8.09
N TYR A 519 6.91 1.70 -7.50
CA TYR A 519 8.11 2.02 -6.70
C TYR A 519 9.14 2.85 -7.47
N LYS A 520 9.68 2.27 -8.53
CA LYS A 520 10.79 2.90 -9.27
C LYS A 520 10.32 4.09 -10.08
N LEU A 521 9.14 4.02 -10.69
CA LEU A 521 8.59 5.16 -11.45
C LEU A 521 8.30 6.35 -10.54
N GLY A 522 7.77 6.10 -9.33
CA GLY A 522 7.56 7.14 -8.33
C GLY A 522 8.86 7.79 -7.86
N GLU A 523 9.86 7.00 -7.51
CA GLU A 523 11.19 7.49 -7.11
C GLU A 523 11.83 8.34 -8.21
N LEU A 524 11.80 7.86 -9.46
CA LEU A 524 12.38 8.58 -10.59
C LEU A 524 11.73 9.96 -10.77
N LYS A 525 10.41 10.06 -10.61
CA LYS A 525 9.69 11.34 -10.68
C LYS A 525 10.07 12.26 -9.53
N ILE A 526 10.14 11.79 -8.30
CA ILE A 526 10.53 12.61 -7.15
C ILE A 526 11.97 13.12 -7.32
N LYS A 527 12.89 12.27 -7.76
CA LYS A 527 14.29 12.66 -8.02
C LYS A 527 14.42 13.63 -9.20
N GLU A 528 13.60 13.49 -10.23
CA GLU A 528 13.51 14.44 -11.34
C GLU A 528 13.10 15.83 -10.84
N LEU A 529 12.03 15.88 -10.05
CA LEU A 529 11.50 17.13 -9.48
C LEU A 529 12.50 17.78 -8.53
N ARG A 530 13.21 17.00 -7.73
CA ARG A 530 14.26 17.50 -6.86
C ARG A 530 15.39 18.14 -7.67
N ARG A 531 15.94 17.44 -8.67
CA ARG A 531 16.98 18.01 -9.54
C ARG A 531 16.53 19.28 -10.25
N ARG A 532 15.25 19.35 -10.64
CA ARG A 532 14.66 20.54 -11.23
C ARG A 532 14.65 21.69 -10.23
N ALA A 533 14.19 21.46 -9.00
CA ALA A 533 14.17 22.47 -7.94
C ALA A 533 15.59 22.98 -7.59
N GLU A 534 16.55 22.07 -7.43
CA GLU A 534 17.96 22.42 -7.19
C GLU A 534 18.54 23.30 -8.31
N LYS A 535 18.25 22.94 -9.56
CA LYS A 535 18.72 23.69 -10.73
C LYS A 535 18.07 25.06 -10.85
N GLU A 536 16.76 25.16 -10.64
CA GLU A 536 16.00 26.41 -10.87
C GLU A 536 16.13 27.39 -9.70
N LEU A 537 16.32 26.91 -8.47
CA LEU A 537 16.48 27.75 -7.26
C LEU A 537 17.95 28.01 -6.90
N GLY A 538 18.89 27.19 -7.37
CA GLY A 538 20.32 27.33 -7.08
C GLY A 538 20.62 27.46 -5.59
N SER A 539 21.28 28.52 -5.16
CA SER A 539 21.59 28.80 -3.74
C SER A 539 20.37 29.07 -2.86
N GLY A 540 19.20 29.28 -3.45
CA GLY A 540 17.93 29.44 -2.72
C GLY A 540 17.21 28.12 -2.46
N PHE A 541 17.73 26.97 -2.93
CA PHE A 541 17.13 25.68 -2.68
C PHE A 541 17.27 25.29 -1.20
N ASP A 542 16.15 24.95 -0.58
CA ASP A 542 16.07 24.37 0.77
C ASP A 542 15.45 22.98 0.70
N VAL A 543 16.24 21.97 1.04
CA VAL A 543 15.80 20.56 1.01
C VAL A 543 14.63 20.29 1.94
N ARG A 544 14.56 20.98 3.09
CA ARG A 544 13.46 20.82 4.06
C ARG A 544 12.15 21.33 3.47
N ALA A 545 12.19 22.50 2.84
CA ALA A 545 11.03 23.08 2.17
C ALA A 545 10.58 22.23 0.96
N PHE A 546 11.53 21.64 0.22
CA PHE A 546 11.22 20.70 -0.85
C PHE A 546 10.49 19.47 -0.33
N HIS A 547 11.02 18.81 0.70
CA HIS A 547 10.39 17.62 1.28
C HIS A 547 9.02 17.95 1.87
N ASP A 548 8.89 19.05 2.60
CA ASP A 548 7.60 19.50 3.13
C ASP A 548 6.58 19.78 2.00
N THR A 549 7.04 20.29 0.84
CA THR A 549 6.18 20.48 -0.34
C THR A 549 5.71 19.16 -0.93
N VAL A 550 6.62 18.18 -1.06
CA VAL A 550 6.31 16.85 -1.62
C VAL A 550 5.23 16.15 -0.78
N ILE A 551 5.42 16.10 0.55
CA ILE A 551 4.51 15.33 1.43
C ILE A 551 3.35 16.17 2.00
N GLY A 552 3.44 17.50 1.95
CA GLY A 552 2.49 18.43 2.57
C GLY A 552 1.11 18.47 1.91
N SER A 553 0.98 17.88 0.72
CA SER A 553 -0.29 17.77 0.01
C SER A 553 -0.98 16.41 0.21
N GLY A 554 -0.47 15.54 1.09
CA GLY A 554 -0.90 14.16 1.22
C GLY A 554 -0.51 13.31 -0.01
N SER A 555 -1.09 12.12 -0.13
CA SER A 555 -0.84 11.23 -1.26
C SER A 555 -1.49 11.79 -2.54
N VAL A 556 -0.70 12.00 -3.60
CA VAL A 556 -1.16 12.61 -4.86
C VAL A 556 -0.64 11.82 -6.08
N PRO A 557 -1.35 11.85 -7.23
CA PRO A 557 -0.82 11.35 -8.49
C PRO A 557 0.47 12.07 -8.88
N LEU A 558 1.37 11.40 -9.62
CA LEU A 558 2.69 11.95 -9.95
C LEU A 558 2.63 13.23 -10.82
N ASN A 559 1.62 13.36 -11.68
CA ASN A 559 1.39 14.60 -12.43
C ASN A 559 0.99 15.77 -11.52
N VAL A 560 0.14 15.51 -10.52
CA VAL A 560 -0.26 16.50 -9.52
C VAL A 560 0.93 16.87 -8.62
N LEU A 561 1.77 15.90 -8.26
CA LEU A 561 3.01 16.16 -7.53
C LEU A 561 3.91 17.13 -8.32
N GLU A 562 4.06 16.89 -9.63
CA GLU A 562 4.85 17.77 -10.51
C GLU A 562 4.28 19.19 -10.51
N GLU A 563 2.97 19.36 -10.70
CA GLU A 563 2.32 20.67 -10.68
C GLU A 563 2.54 21.41 -9.34
N ASN A 564 2.45 20.71 -8.21
CA ASN A 564 2.67 21.29 -6.89
C ASN A 564 4.12 21.76 -6.70
N VAL A 565 5.10 20.94 -7.09
CA VAL A 565 6.51 21.30 -6.97
C VAL A 565 6.88 22.44 -7.91
N VAL A 566 6.37 22.43 -9.15
CA VAL A 566 6.61 23.51 -10.12
C VAL A 566 6.04 24.84 -9.63
N ARG A 567 4.84 24.82 -9.05
CA ARG A 567 4.23 26.00 -8.45
C ARG A 567 5.07 26.53 -7.29
N TRP A 568 5.49 25.65 -6.38
CA TRP A 568 6.36 26.01 -5.26
C TRP A 568 7.68 26.62 -5.72
N ILE A 569 8.33 26.07 -6.75
CA ILE A 569 9.55 26.67 -7.35
C ILE A 569 9.27 28.10 -7.80
N GLY A 570 8.16 28.34 -8.51
CA GLY A 570 7.78 29.71 -8.96
C GLY A 570 7.55 30.66 -7.79
N GLU A 571 6.91 30.22 -6.73
CA GLU A 571 6.68 31.02 -5.50
C GLU A 571 8.01 31.42 -4.84
N GLN A 572 8.98 30.49 -4.73
CA GLN A 572 10.30 30.77 -4.17
C GLN A 572 11.09 31.78 -5.01
N GLN A 573 11.01 31.66 -6.34
CA GLN A 573 11.67 32.64 -7.24
C GLN A 573 11.09 34.04 -7.10
N HIS A 574 9.77 34.17 -6.96
CA HIS A 574 9.12 35.48 -6.81
C HIS A 574 9.33 36.10 -5.40
N GLY A 575 9.33 35.25 -4.35
CA GLY A 575 9.63 35.70 -2.98
C GLY A 575 11.05 36.21 -2.81
N ALA A 576 12.03 35.60 -3.48
CA ALA A 576 13.43 36.05 -3.47
C ALA A 576 13.65 37.38 -4.19
N HIS A 577 12.72 37.80 -5.07
CA HIS A 577 12.81 39.11 -5.78
C HIS A 577 12.06 40.24 -5.06
N GLY A 578 11.13 39.88 -4.12
CA GLY A 578 10.35 40.86 -3.35
C GLY A 578 11.09 41.51 -2.19
N ASP A 579 12.13 40.90 -1.65
CA ASP A 579 12.86 41.33 -0.44
C ASP A 579 14.21 42.02 -0.71
N ARG A 580 14.47 42.51 -1.91
CA ARG A 580 15.62 43.42 -2.10
C ARG A 580 15.18 44.87 -1.85
N PRO A 581 15.49 45.48 -0.70
CA PRO A 581 15.33 46.91 -0.55
C PRO A 581 16.22 47.61 -1.60
N ALA A 582 15.62 48.51 -2.36
CA ALA A 582 16.36 49.36 -3.27
C ALA A 582 17.49 50.06 -2.49
N ALA A 583 18.73 49.69 -2.81
CA ALA A 583 19.89 50.39 -2.28
C ALA A 583 19.78 51.87 -2.65
N ARG A 584 19.57 52.70 -1.65
CA ARG A 584 19.79 54.17 -1.71
C ARG A 584 21.18 54.49 -1.18
#